data_07e84a60c874d32168fee75ad89b3516
#
_entry.id   07e84a60c874d32168fee75ad89b3516
#
_cell.length_a   1.000
_cell.length_b   1.000
_cell.length_c   1.000
_cell.angle_alpha   90.00
_cell.angle_beta   90.00
_cell.angle_gamma   90.00
#
_symmetry.space_group_name_H-M   'P 1'
#
loop_
_entity.id
_entity.type
_entity.pdbx_description
1 polymer ?
#
loop_
_entity_poly.entity_id
_entity_poly.type
_entity_poly.pdbx_seq_one_letter_code
_entity_poly.pdbx_strand_id
1 'polypeptide(L)'
;MFSCSFLLAERKPQLILLTNNPDVMETMTERDVRFVDGSYRDVLIKARDLVHQGHRLLSHPLMGSLKPNETPYRTIALSDSGGPLDTDSLLLIENAIETFDKFAKVTRPDRGINTPQEMLADFRLIDLSLIQSMEVNE
;
A
#
# COMPACT_ATOMS: atom_id res chain seq x y z
N MET A 1 28.50 22.77 0.07
CA MET A 1 28.10 22.57 0.59
C MET A 1 27.98 21.52 1.08
N PHE A 2 28.32 21.07 1.62
CA PHE A 2 28.07 20.15 2.26
C PHE A 2 26.82 20.07 2.59
N SER A 3 26.29 20.97 2.39
CA SER A 3 24.94 20.93 2.79
C SER A 3 24.11 19.90 2.06
N CYS A 4 24.44 19.58 0.89
CA CYS A 4 23.79 18.51 0.16
C CYS A 4 23.88 17.19 0.91
N SER A 5 25.08 16.86 1.35
CA SER A 5 25.30 15.67 2.11
C SER A 5 24.54 15.69 3.44
N PHE A 6 24.53 16.86 4.04
CA PHE A 6 23.81 17.04 5.27
C PHE A 6 22.30 16.80 5.09
N LEU A 7 21.74 17.31 4.00
CA LEU A 7 20.34 17.10 3.73
C LEU A 7 20.02 15.64 3.48
N LEU A 8 20.91 14.94 2.81
CA LEU A 8 20.71 13.51 2.58
C LEU A 8 20.68 12.74 3.90
N ALA A 9 21.55 13.13 4.83
CA ALA A 9 21.61 12.45 6.11
C ALA A 9 20.34 12.63 6.92
N GLU A 10 19.60 13.70 6.66
CA GLU A 10 18.39 13.98 7.41
C GLU A 10 17.13 13.47 6.74
N ARG A 11 17.24 12.97 5.55
CA ARG A 11 16.07 12.48 4.85
C ARG A 11 15.58 11.19 5.46
N LYS A 12 14.28 11.03 5.43
CA LYS A 12 13.70 9.76 5.80
C LYS A 12 14.12 8.70 4.80
N PRO A 13 14.18 7.42 5.22
CA PRO A 13 14.47 6.36 4.27
C PRO A 13 13.54 6.44 3.07
N GLN A 14 14.10 6.20 1.92
CA GLN A 14 13.30 6.18 0.70
C GLN A 14 12.38 4.98 0.74
N LEU A 15 11.15 5.19 0.29
CA LEU A 15 10.23 4.09 0.14
C LEU A 15 9.22 4.41 -0.94
N ILE A 16 8.61 3.38 -1.44
CA ILE A 16 7.56 3.48 -2.44
C ILE A 16 6.24 3.30 -1.74
N LEU A 17 5.29 4.19 -2.03
CA LEU A 17 3.91 4.03 -1.58
C LEU A 17 3.09 3.62 -2.79
N LEU A 18 2.67 2.37 -2.82
CA LEU A 18 1.87 1.82 -3.90
C LEU A 18 0.41 1.90 -3.48
N THR A 19 -0.41 2.59 -4.25
CA THR A 19 -1.75 2.92 -3.80
C THR A 19 -2.74 3.04 -4.95
N ASN A 20 -3.99 2.71 -4.67
CA ASN A 20 -5.10 3.05 -5.55
C ASN A 20 -5.96 4.16 -4.94
N ASN A 21 -5.48 4.81 -3.88
CA ASN A 21 -6.20 5.86 -3.17
C ASN A 21 -5.75 7.21 -3.69
N PRO A 22 -6.61 7.97 -4.37
CA PRO A 22 -6.20 9.26 -4.90
C PRO A 22 -5.83 10.27 -3.82
N ASP A 23 -6.38 10.13 -2.61
CA ASP A 23 -6.06 11.04 -1.51
C ASP A 23 -4.60 10.87 -1.07
N VAL A 24 -4.06 9.67 -1.13
CA VAL A 24 -2.65 9.45 -0.82
C VAL A 24 -1.77 10.14 -1.85
N MET A 25 -2.14 10.02 -3.11
CA MET A 25 -1.38 10.64 -4.19
C MET A 25 -1.35 12.15 -4.06
N GLU A 26 -2.47 12.76 -3.65
CA GLU A 26 -2.56 14.20 -3.51
C GLU A 26 -1.89 14.72 -2.25
N THR A 27 -1.89 13.92 -1.19
CA THR A 27 -1.45 14.38 0.13
C THR A 27 0.02 14.10 0.38
N MET A 28 0.52 12.95 -0.05
CA MET A 28 1.87 12.52 0.30
C MET A 28 2.85 12.78 -0.84
N THR A 29 2.95 14.04 -1.24
CA THR A 29 3.72 14.45 -2.39
C THR A 29 5.23 14.36 -2.19
N GLU A 30 5.68 14.17 -0.94
CA GLU A 30 7.10 14.07 -0.64
C GLU A 30 7.65 12.66 -0.84
N ARG A 31 6.78 11.71 -1.11
CA ARG A 31 7.16 10.31 -1.26
C ARG A 31 7.03 9.88 -2.71
N ASP A 32 7.66 8.76 -3.02
CA ASP A 32 7.51 8.14 -4.32
C ASP A 32 6.19 7.37 -4.32
N VAL A 33 5.13 8.05 -4.69
CA VAL A 33 3.79 7.46 -4.73
C VAL A 33 3.54 6.91 -6.12
N ARG A 34 3.23 5.64 -6.21
CA ARG A 34 2.90 4.99 -7.48
C ARG A 34 1.44 4.60 -7.46
N PHE A 35 0.69 5.22 -8.33
CA PHE A 35 -0.76 5.03 -8.36
C PHE A 35 -1.12 3.83 -9.23
N VAL A 36 -2.00 3.00 -8.69
CA VAL A 36 -2.58 1.87 -9.41
C VAL A 36 -4.03 2.22 -9.68
N ASP A 37 -4.37 2.37 -10.95
CA ASP A 37 -5.75 2.68 -11.34
C ASP A 37 -6.52 1.37 -11.41
N GLY A 38 -6.97 0.92 -10.25
CA GLY A 38 -7.65 -0.36 -10.18
C GLY A 38 -8.15 -0.66 -8.77
N SER A 39 -8.37 -1.93 -8.54
CA SER A 39 -8.96 -2.41 -7.29
C SER A 39 -7.90 -2.65 -6.22
N TYR A 40 -8.38 -2.96 -5.02
CA TYR A 40 -7.52 -3.41 -3.93
C TYR A 40 -6.65 -4.60 -4.40
N ARG A 41 -7.28 -5.55 -5.09
CA ARG A 41 -6.55 -6.71 -5.58
C ARG A 41 -5.46 -6.33 -6.57
N ASP A 42 -5.74 -5.32 -7.41
CA ASP A 42 -4.74 -4.85 -8.36
C ASP A 42 -3.52 -4.28 -7.64
N VAL A 43 -3.73 -3.59 -6.52
CA VAL A 43 -2.62 -3.10 -5.69
C VAL A 43 -1.81 -4.27 -5.16
N LEU A 44 -2.46 -5.32 -4.69
CA LEU A 44 -1.77 -6.51 -4.19
C LEU A 44 -0.94 -7.18 -5.28
N ILE A 45 -1.49 -7.32 -6.47
CA ILE A 45 -0.78 -7.94 -7.59
C ILE A 45 0.43 -7.10 -7.99
N LYS A 46 0.27 -5.79 -8.03
CA LYS A 46 1.40 -4.91 -8.36
C LYS A 46 2.49 -4.98 -7.29
N ALA A 47 2.08 -5.07 -6.02
CA ALA A 47 3.03 -5.24 -4.93
C ALA A 47 3.81 -6.54 -5.11
N ARG A 48 3.14 -7.61 -5.50
CA ARG A 48 3.81 -8.89 -5.76
C ARG A 48 4.86 -8.74 -6.85
N ASP A 49 4.51 -8.01 -7.92
CA ASP A 49 5.48 -7.78 -9.01
C ASP A 49 6.73 -7.07 -8.49
N LEU A 50 6.54 -6.07 -7.64
CA LEU A 50 7.67 -5.34 -7.07
C LEU A 50 8.49 -6.22 -6.13
N VAL A 51 7.85 -7.08 -5.35
CA VAL A 51 8.56 -8.01 -4.49
C VAL A 51 9.42 -8.96 -5.33
N HIS A 52 8.91 -9.41 -6.47
CA HIS A 52 9.69 -10.26 -7.37
C HIS A 52 10.91 -9.52 -7.94
N GLN A 53 10.87 -8.21 -7.99
CA GLN A 53 11.99 -7.40 -8.43
C GLN A 53 12.98 -7.11 -7.31
N GLY A 54 12.72 -7.58 -6.10
CA GLY A 54 13.63 -7.41 -4.98
C GLY A 54 13.22 -6.34 -3.97
N HIS A 55 12.10 -5.69 -4.16
CA HIS A 55 11.59 -4.73 -3.17
C HIS A 55 11.02 -5.48 -1.99
N ARG A 56 11.18 -4.92 -0.79
CA ARG A 56 10.67 -5.57 0.42
C ARG A 56 9.43 -4.86 0.91
N LEU A 57 8.50 -5.62 1.46
CA LEU A 57 7.30 -5.06 2.08
C LEU A 57 7.69 -4.38 3.39
N LEU A 58 7.28 -3.13 3.55
CA LEU A 58 7.50 -2.37 4.77
C LEU A 58 6.23 -2.19 5.57
N SER A 59 5.07 -2.45 4.97
CA SER A 59 3.80 -2.48 5.68
C SER A 59 3.08 -3.76 5.34
N HIS A 60 2.13 -4.16 6.18
CA HIS A 60 1.35 -5.35 5.90
C HIS A 60 0.46 -5.10 4.68
N PRO A 61 0.39 -6.03 3.74
CA PRO A 61 -0.41 -5.80 2.53
C PRO A 61 -1.92 -5.77 2.78
N LEU A 62 -2.38 -6.36 3.88
CA LEU A 62 -3.80 -6.32 4.22
C LEU A 62 -4.01 -5.40 5.42
N MET A 63 -5.20 -4.78 5.44
CA MET A 63 -5.57 -3.90 6.53
C MET A 63 -6.05 -4.75 7.71
N GLY A 64 -5.46 -4.57 8.89
CA GLY A 64 -5.73 -5.44 10.01
C GLY A 64 -7.10 -5.32 10.63
N SER A 65 -7.71 -4.14 10.57
CA SER A 65 -8.98 -3.89 11.24
C SER A 65 -10.20 -4.09 10.35
N LEU A 66 -10.00 -4.27 9.06
CA LEU A 66 -11.09 -4.48 8.11
C LEU A 66 -10.82 -5.73 7.30
N LYS A 67 -11.89 -6.42 6.92
CA LYS A 67 -11.75 -7.53 6.01
C LYS A 67 -11.32 -7.01 4.65
N PRO A 68 -10.52 -7.78 3.91
CA PRO A 68 -9.97 -7.27 2.65
C PRO A 68 -11.01 -6.80 1.64
N ASN A 69 -12.19 -7.37 1.66
CA ASN A 69 -13.22 -7.02 0.69
C ASN A 69 -14.16 -5.92 1.18
N GLU A 70 -13.91 -5.35 2.36
CA GLU A 70 -14.78 -4.32 2.91
C GLU A 70 -14.36 -2.91 2.54
N THR A 71 -13.13 -2.74 2.08
CA THR A 71 -12.63 -1.44 1.63
C THR A 71 -12.08 -1.59 0.22
N PRO A 72 -12.36 -0.63 -0.66
CA PRO A 72 -11.79 -0.68 -2.02
C PRO A 72 -10.39 -0.09 -2.11
N TYR A 73 -9.86 0.52 -1.05
CA TYR A 73 -8.60 1.25 -1.10
C TYR A 73 -7.52 0.59 -0.26
N ARG A 74 -6.30 0.62 -0.78
CA ARG A 74 -5.15 0.13 -0.02
C ARG A 74 -3.89 0.85 -0.44
N THR A 75 -3.05 1.17 0.53
CA THR A 75 -1.73 1.71 0.29
C THR A 75 -0.72 0.78 0.96
N ILE A 76 0.29 0.37 0.19
CA ILE A 76 1.32 -0.56 0.65
C ILE A 76 2.67 0.13 0.51
N ALA A 77 3.45 0.09 1.58
CA ALA A 77 4.80 0.65 1.56
C ALA A 77 5.81 -0.45 1.24
N LEU A 78 6.72 -0.15 0.31
CA LEU A 78 7.79 -1.07 -0.07
C LEU A 78 9.11 -0.31 -0.06
N SER A 79 10.21 -1.05 0.05
CA SER A 79 11.52 -0.44 -0.07
C SER A 79 11.71 0.08 -1.50
N ASP A 80 12.51 1.14 -1.63
CA ASP A 80 12.67 1.79 -2.93
C ASP A 80 13.73 1.13 -3.80
N SER A 81 14.56 0.30 -3.22
CA SER A 81 15.64 -0.32 -3.99
C SER A 81 15.40 -1.81 -4.15
N GLY A 82 15.63 -2.30 -5.36
CA GLY A 82 15.59 -3.72 -5.61
C GLY A 82 16.86 -4.38 -5.10
N GLY A 83 16.85 -5.68 -5.08
CA GLY A 83 17.98 -6.46 -4.60
C GLY A 83 17.64 -7.92 -4.67
N PRO A 84 18.28 -8.75 -3.83
CA PRO A 84 17.93 -10.15 -3.77
C PRO A 84 16.48 -10.31 -3.33
N LEU A 85 15.83 -11.36 -3.79
CA LEU A 85 14.46 -11.64 -3.43
C LEU A 85 14.35 -11.82 -1.91
N ASP A 86 13.43 -11.08 -1.30
CA ASP A 86 13.15 -11.21 0.12
C ASP A 86 12.05 -12.25 0.30
N THR A 87 12.42 -13.41 0.79
CA THR A 87 11.51 -14.53 0.89
C THR A 87 10.33 -14.23 1.82
N ASP A 88 10.58 -13.53 2.92
CA ASP A 88 9.50 -13.19 3.86
C ASP A 88 8.46 -12.30 3.19
N SER A 89 8.89 -11.31 2.41
CA SER A 89 7.96 -10.46 1.67
C SER A 89 7.19 -11.25 0.64
N LEU A 90 7.85 -12.17 -0.04
CA LEU A 90 7.17 -13.01 -1.03
C LEU A 90 6.08 -13.84 -0.40
N LEU A 91 6.38 -14.52 0.71
CA LEU A 91 5.40 -15.32 1.39
C LEU A 91 4.23 -14.48 1.89
N LEU A 92 4.55 -13.31 2.43
CA LEU A 92 3.51 -12.43 2.97
C LEU A 92 2.56 -11.94 1.88
N ILE A 93 3.10 -11.53 0.73
CA ILE A 93 2.24 -11.01 -0.32
C ILE A 93 1.42 -12.13 -0.98
N GLU A 94 2.00 -13.31 -1.16
CA GLU A 94 1.25 -14.43 -1.72
C GLU A 94 0.13 -14.86 -0.80
N ASN A 95 0.40 -14.90 0.51
CA ASN A 95 -0.63 -15.23 1.48
C ASN A 95 -1.73 -14.17 1.54
N ALA A 96 -1.35 -12.91 1.35
CA ALA A 96 -2.32 -11.83 1.35
C ALA A 96 -3.28 -11.94 0.16
N ILE A 97 -2.74 -12.27 -1.01
CA ILE A 97 -3.58 -12.43 -2.21
C ILE A 97 -4.52 -13.61 -2.02
N GLU A 98 -4.01 -14.71 -1.49
CA GLU A 98 -4.84 -15.88 -1.24
C GLU A 98 -5.96 -15.57 -0.26
N THR A 99 -5.63 -14.87 0.82
CA THR A 99 -6.61 -14.47 1.82
C THR A 99 -7.67 -13.55 1.23
N PHE A 100 -7.23 -12.58 0.43
CA PHE A 100 -8.14 -11.67 -0.24
C PHE A 100 -9.13 -12.45 -1.11
N ASP A 101 -8.63 -13.40 -1.88
CA ASP A 101 -9.47 -14.17 -2.78
C ASP A 101 -10.48 -15.03 -2.02
N LYS A 102 -10.08 -15.56 -0.86
CA LYS A 102 -11.01 -16.33 -0.03
C LYS A 102 -12.16 -15.45 0.46
N PHE A 103 -11.86 -14.25 0.92
CA PHE A 103 -12.91 -13.36 1.40
C PHE A 103 -13.81 -12.89 0.26
N ALA A 104 -13.25 -12.68 -0.91
CA ALA A 104 -14.04 -12.25 -2.07
C ALA A 104 -15.06 -13.31 -2.49
N LYS A 105 -14.77 -14.58 -2.23
CA LYS A 105 -15.71 -15.66 -2.58
C LYS A 105 -16.84 -15.81 -1.57
N VAL A 106 -16.59 -15.47 -0.32
CA VAL A 106 -17.53 -15.77 0.75
C VAL A 106 -18.45 -14.61 1.07
N THR A 107 -17.98 -13.40 0.84
CA THR A 107 -18.73 -12.21 1.22
C THR A 107 -19.07 -11.41 -0.03
N ARG A 108 -19.71 -10.26 0.19
CA ARG A 108 -20.14 -9.43 -0.92
C ARG A 108 -18.95 -8.96 -1.74
N PRO A 109 -18.95 -9.24 -3.03
CA PRO A 109 -17.97 -8.64 -3.93
C PRO A 109 -18.34 -7.19 -4.18
N ASP A 110 -17.43 -6.44 -4.75
CA ASP A 110 -17.73 -5.13 -5.34
C ASP A 110 -18.26 -4.07 -4.40
N ARG A 111 -17.69 -4.03 -3.20
CA ARG A 111 -18.03 -2.95 -2.30
C ARG A 111 -17.88 -1.60 -2.99
N GLY A 112 -16.87 -1.44 -3.84
CA GLY A 112 -16.62 -0.17 -4.50
C GLY A 112 -17.65 0.24 -5.53
N ILE A 113 -18.40 -0.71 -6.12
CA ILE A 113 -19.34 -0.40 -7.17
C ILE A 113 -20.62 0.23 -6.65
N ASN A 114 -21.16 -0.34 -5.57
CA ASN A 114 -22.45 0.10 -5.04
C ASN A 114 -22.32 0.85 -3.72
N THR A 115 -21.10 1.23 -3.35
CA THR A 115 -20.88 1.92 -2.09
C THR A 115 -21.14 3.41 -2.25
N PRO A 116 -21.91 4.03 -1.35
CA PRO A 116 -22.15 5.47 -1.42
C PRO A 116 -20.85 6.26 -1.38
N GLN A 117 -20.85 7.42 -2.03
CA GLN A 117 -19.67 8.27 -2.11
C GLN A 117 -19.14 8.67 -0.74
N GLU A 118 -20.04 8.92 0.22
CA GLU A 118 -19.63 9.29 1.56
C GLU A 118 -18.82 8.17 2.22
N MET A 119 -19.26 6.94 2.02
CA MET A 119 -18.56 5.79 2.60
C MET A 119 -17.22 5.58 1.90
N LEU A 120 -17.16 5.81 0.59
CA LEU A 120 -15.89 5.73 -0.13
C LEU A 120 -14.90 6.77 0.40
N ALA A 121 -15.36 7.98 0.69
CA ALA A 121 -14.50 9.01 1.25
C ALA A 121 -13.95 8.58 2.61
N ASP A 122 -14.78 7.93 3.43
CA ASP A 122 -14.34 7.43 4.73
C ASP A 122 -13.28 6.36 4.58
N PHE A 123 -13.45 5.45 3.63
CA PHE A 123 -12.44 4.42 3.39
C PHE A 123 -11.12 5.02 2.90
N ARG A 124 -11.18 6.05 2.06
CA ARG A 124 -9.97 6.74 1.63
C ARG A 124 -9.25 7.40 2.80
N LEU A 125 -10.03 8.01 3.70
CA LEU A 125 -9.46 8.66 4.87
C LEU A 125 -8.81 7.65 5.81
N ILE A 126 -9.43 6.51 6.02
CA ILE A 126 -8.87 5.47 6.88
C ILE A 126 -7.54 4.98 6.31
N ASP A 127 -7.51 4.68 5.03
CA ASP A 127 -6.30 4.20 4.38
C ASP A 127 -5.17 5.24 4.46
N LEU A 128 -5.49 6.49 4.19
CA LEU A 128 -4.52 7.58 4.29
C LEU A 128 -3.98 7.71 5.71
N SER A 129 -4.86 7.64 6.69
CA SER A 129 -4.47 7.78 8.10
C SER A 129 -3.54 6.66 8.52
N LEU A 130 -3.78 5.44 8.04
CA LEU A 130 -2.93 4.31 8.40
C LEU A 130 -1.53 4.46 7.85
N ILE A 131 -1.39 4.90 6.61
CA ILE A 131 -0.07 5.04 6.03
C ILE A 131 0.67 6.24 6.65
N GLN A 132 -0.03 7.31 6.98
CA GLN A 132 0.58 8.45 7.67
C GLN A 132 1.06 8.05 9.06
N SER A 133 0.29 7.22 9.75
CA SER A 133 0.66 6.73 11.07
C SER A 133 1.93 5.90 11.02
N MET A 134 2.08 5.09 9.98
CA MET A 134 3.28 4.30 9.79
C MET A 134 4.50 5.22 9.64
N GLU A 135 4.36 6.31 8.89
CA GLU A 135 5.47 7.22 8.66
C GLU A 135 5.91 7.93 9.94
N VAL A 136 4.96 8.26 10.81
CA VAL A 136 5.29 8.92 12.05
C VAL A 136 6.15 8.03 12.94
N ASN A 137 5.94 6.73 12.86
CA ASN A 137 6.66 5.77 13.69
C ASN A 137 8.01 5.33 13.12
N GLU A 138 8.36 5.83 11.97
CA GLU A 138 9.69 5.61 11.44
C GLU A 138 10.67 6.58 12.11
#